data_7f2846ae1f6f72edcc8d77476beadffe
#
_entry.id   7f2846ae1f6f72edcc8d77476beadffe
#
_cell.length_a   1.000
_cell.length_b   1.000
_cell.length_c   1.000
_cell.angle_alpha   90.00
_cell.angle_beta   90.00
_cell.angle_gamma   90.00
#
_symmetry.space_group_name_H-M   'P 1'
#
loop_
_entity.id
_entity.type
_entity.pdbx_description
1 polymer ?
#
loop_
_entity_poly.entity_id
_entity_poly.type
_entity_poly.pdbx_seq_one_letter_code
_entity_poly.pdbx_strand_id
1 'polypeptide(L)'
;MAGKLPLNRVLGAMDRKQKGFYDSLTDEEKKAFSAFLMNRYASSVKGNSALQEWWLIATNKRVNTNFFDLAKHPKLQWLLLTTASPGMGTAYHEWIPHKKKDAVNNKILKTLKTLYPFAKQDELELMASINTKADIKTHLENMGYDKKEIKEML
;
A
#
# COMPACT_ATOMS: atom_id res chain seq x y z
N MET A 1 -18.78 -14.98 21.12
CA MET A 1 -18.44 -14.53 19.73
C MET A 1 -17.56 -13.30 19.88
N ALA A 2 -16.32 -13.34 19.39
CA ALA A 2 -15.42 -12.18 19.45
C ALA A 2 -16.08 -11.03 18.69
N GLY A 3 -16.30 -9.90 19.37
CA GLY A 3 -16.95 -8.73 18.80
C GLY A 3 -16.12 -8.16 17.65
N LYS A 4 -16.57 -8.41 16.43
CA LYS A 4 -15.94 -7.86 15.22
C LYS A 4 -16.11 -6.35 15.24
N LEU A 5 -15.01 -5.59 15.32
CA LEU A 5 -15.06 -4.13 15.24
C LEU A 5 -15.50 -3.71 13.82
N PRO A 6 -16.71 -3.12 13.64
CA PRO A 6 -17.21 -2.76 12.31
C PRO A 6 -16.37 -1.64 11.70
N LEU A 7 -15.85 -1.89 10.50
CA LEU A 7 -15.00 -0.94 9.77
C LEU A 7 -15.66 0.45 9.63
N ASN A 8 -16.93 0.49 9.21
CA ASN A 8 -17.66 1.74 9.02
C ASN A 8 -17.81 2.57 10.31
N ARG A 9 -17.90 1.90 11.48
CA ARG A 9 -17.95 2.57 12.79
C ARG A 9 -16.63 3.29 13.07
N VAL A 10 -15.50 2.63 12.76
CA VAL A 10 -14.17 3.20 12.99
C VAL A 10 -13.88 4.34 12.00
N LEU A 11 -14.15 4.13 10.71
CA LEU A 11 -13.98 5.17 9.68
C LEU A 11 -14.83 6.40 9.98
N GLY A 12 -16.11 6.21 10.29
CA GLY A 12 -16.99 7.32 10.64
C GLY A 12 -16.58 8.06 11.91
N ALA A 13 -15.98 7.39 12.90
CA ALA A 13 -15.42 8.02 14.09
C ALA A 13 -14.15 8.83 13.76
N MET A 14 -13.30 8.32 12.87
CA MET A 14 -12.11 9.01 12.34
C MET A 14 -12.51 10.29 11.61
N ASP A 15 -13.48 10.21 10.70
CA ASP A 15 -13.98 11.33 9.91
C ASP A 15 -14.52 12.46 10.78
N ARG A 16 -15.28 12.10 11.82
CA ARG A 16 -15.86 13.05 12.79
C ARG A 16 -14.89 13.47 13.88
N LYS A 17 -13.60 13.10 13.77
CA LYS A 17 -12.55 13.45 14.74
C LYS A 17 -12.87 13.05 16.19
N GLN A 18 -13.49 11.90 16.39
CA GLN A 18 -13.89 11.40 17.71
C GLN A 18 -12.66 10.87 18.47
N LYS A 19 -11.92 11.78 19.12
CA LYS A 19 -10.69 11.48 19.86
C LYS A 19 -10.87 10.39 20.92
N GLY A 20 -11.99 10.41 21.64
CA GLY A 20 -12.32 9.44 22.70
C GLY A 20 -12.81 8.08 22.20
N PHE A 21 -12.98 7.88 20.90
CA PHE A 21 -13.51 6.64 20.36
C PHE A 21 -12.67 5.41 20.75
N TYR A 22 -11.35 5.50 20.71
CA TYR A 22 -10.47 4.39 21.09
C TYR A 22 -10.66 3.98 22.56
N ASP A 23 -10.88 4.94 23.44
CA ASP A 23 -11.12 4.68 24.87
C ASP A 23 -12.49 4.01 25.12
N SER A 24 -13.46 4.23 24.23
CA SER A 24 -14.79 3.63 24.32
C SER A 24 -14.86 2.17 23.79
N LEU A 25 -13.77 1.66 23.21
CA LEU A 25 -13.70 0.29 22.69
C LEU A 25 -13.54 -0.70 23.86
N THR A 26 -14.19 -1.86 23.74
CA THR A 26 -13.92 -3.00 24.62
C THR A 26 -12.52 -3.55 24.40
N ASP A 27 -12.03 -4.39 25.28
CA ASP A 27 -10.69 -4.97 25.14
C ASP A 27 -10.58 -5.90 23.92
N GLU A 28 -11.67 -6.57 23.54
CA GLU A 28 -11.75 -7.39 22.31
C GLU A 28 -11.71 -6.48 21.07
N GLU A 29 -12.43 -5.37 21.07
CA GLU A 29 -12.43 -4.38 19.97
C GLU A 29 -11.06 -3.70 19.86
N LYS A 30 -10.37 -3.40 20.96
CA LYS A 30 -8.99 -2.86 20.92
C LYS A 30 -8.01 -3.83 20.33
N LYS A 31 -8.14 -5.15 20.59
CA LYS A 31 -7.33 -6.19 19.96
C LYS A 31 -7.62 -6.31 18.46
N ALA A 32 -8.85 -6.08 18.03
CA ALA A 32 -9.25 -6.10 16.63
C ALA A 32 -8.93 -4.80 15.87
N PHE A 33 -8.59 -3.72 16.59
CA PHE A 33 -8.25 -2.44 15.97
C PHE A 33 -6.91 -2.51 15.24
N SER A 34 -6.90 -2.11 13.98
CA SER A 34 -5.70 -2.04 13.14
C SER A 34 -5.47 -0.61 12.65
N ALA A 35 -4.52 0.07 13.24
CA ALA A 35 -4.10 1.41 12.79
C ALA A 35 -3.58 1.39 11.34
N PHE A 36 -2.90 0.29 10.94
CA PHE A 36 -2.43 0.12 9.56
C PHE A 36 -3.59 0.06 8.56
N LEU A 37 -4.64 -0.70 8.88
CA LEU A 37 -5.82 -0.79 8.03
C LEU A 37 -6.51 0.58 7.91
N MET A 38 -6.66 1.29 9.03
CA MET A 38 -7.25 2.63 9.05
C MET A 38 -6.43 3.64 8.25
N ASN A 39 -5.11 3.59 8.35
CA ASN A 39 -4.20 4.43 7.58
C ASN A 39 -4.36 4.22 6.06
N ARG A 40 -4.50 2.97 5.62
CA ARG A 40 -4.76 2.66 4.21
C ARG A 40 -6.08 3.23 3.72
N TYR A 41 -7.15 3.08 4.50
CA TYR A 41 -8.44 3.66 4.15
C TYR A 41 -8.42 5.19 4.20
N ALA A 42 -7.74 5.80 5.15
CA ALA A 42 -7.58 7.25 5.23
C ALA A 42 -6.89 7.84 4.00
N SER A 43 -5.92 7.14 3.40
CA SER A 43 -5.21 7.59 2.21
C SER A 43 -5.95 7.36 0.89
N SER A 44 -7.12 6.69 0.90
CA SER A 44 -7.87 6.29 -0.30
C SER A 44 -9.33 6.76 -0.28
N VAL A 45 -9.53 8.04 -0.01
CA VAL A 45 -10.85 8.66 -0.02
C VAL A 45 -11.30 8.92 -1.45
N LYS A 46 -12.57 8.60 -1.73
CA LYS A 46 -13.23 8.93 -3.00
C LYS A 46 -13.93 10.29 -2.88
N GLY A 47 -13.66 11.17 -3.82
CA GLY A 47 -14.23 12.52 -3.85
C GLY A 47 -13.60 13.37 -4.94
N ASN A 48 -13.70 14.68 -4.82
CA ASN A 48 -12.99 15.59 -5.69
C ASN A 48 -11.47 15.55 -5.44
N SER A 49 -10.68 16.05 -6.39
CA SER A 49 -9.22 16.03 -6.31
C SER A 49 -8.67 16.72 -5.06
N ALA A 50 -9.26 17.85 -4.66
CA ALA A 50 -8.81 18.59 -3.49
C ALA A 50 -9.01 17.80 -2.18
N LEU A 51 -10.12 17.07 -2.04
CA LEU A 51 -10.37 16.21 -0.90
C LEU A 51 -9.42 15.02 -0.86
N GLN A 52 -9.19 14.39 -2.02
CA GLN A 52 -8.25 13.27 -2.15
C GLN A 52 -6.82 13.70 -1.81
N GLU A 53 -6.38 14.83 -2.35
CA GLU A 53 -5.07 15.41 -2.08
C GLU A 53 -4.90 15.75 -0.58
N TRP A 54 -5.92 16.37 0.02
CA TRP A 54 -5.91 16.65 1.46
C TRP A 54 -5.67 15.38 2.29
N TRP A 55 -6.48 14.34 2.07
CA TRP A 55 -6.36 13.11 2.82
C TRP A 55 -5.00 12.44 2.62
N LEU A 56 -4.51 12.40 1.39
CA LEU A 56 -3.21 11.81 1.07
C LEU A 56 -2.06 12.55 1.77
N ILE A 57 -2.03 13.88 1.66
CA ILE A 57 -0.99 14.71 2.27
C ILE A 57 -1.10 14.66 3.80
N ALA A 58 -2.31 14.81 4.37
CA ALA A 58 -2.51 14.78 5.81
C ALA A 58 -2.13 13.43 6.43
N THR A 59 -2.54 12.33 5.80
CA THR A 59 -2.18 10.97 6.22
C THR A 59 -0.67 10.77 6.17
N ASN A 60 -0.04 11.19 5.07
CA ASN A 60 1.41 11.02 4.91
C ASN A 60 2.21 11.83 5.94
N LYS A 61 1.87 13.10 6.12
CA LYS A 61 2.61 13.98 7.04
C LYS A 61 2.34 13.70 8.52
N ARG A 62 1.10 13.32 8.90
CA ARG A 62 0.68 13.25 10.30
C ARG A 62 0.68 11.83 10.85
N VAL A 63 0.47 10.83 10.00
CA VAL A 63 0.33 9.42 10.42
C VAL A 63 1.53 8.59 10.02
N ASN A 64 2.00 8.70 8.76
CA ASN A 64 3.06 7.84 8.23
C ASN A 64 4.45 8.14 8.80
N THR A 65 4.76 9.39 9.12
CA THR A 65 6.12 9.83 9.48
C THR A 65 6.74 8.98 10.61
N ASN A 66 5.96 8.66 11.65
CA ASN A 66 6.44 7.87 12.79
C ASN A 66 5.56 6.63 13.03
N PHE A 67 4.95 6.09 11.98
CA PHE A 67 3.92 5.06 12.09
C PHE A 67 4.40 3.81 12.82
N PHE A 68 5.58 3.32 12.49
CA PHE A 68 6.14 2.09 13.07
C PHE A 68 6.70 2.31 14.47
N ASP A 69 7.28 3.48 14.75
CA ASP A 69 7.79 3.85 16.07
C ASP A 69 6.65 3.91 17.10
N LEU A 70 5.46 4.32 16.64
CA LEU A 70 4.26 4.42 17.45
C LEU A 70 3.42 3.13 17.50
N ALA A 71 3.90 2.03 16.94
CA ALA A 71 3.13 0.76 16.87
C ALA A 71 2.73 0.21 18.25
N LYS A 72 3.51 0.50 19.29
CA LYS A 72 3.21 0.12 20.69
C LYS A 72 2.19 1.06 21.38
N HIS A 73 1.76 2.12 20.70
CA HIS A 73 0.86 3.16 21.25
C HIS A 73 -0.40 3.32 20.37
N PRO A 74 -1.27 2.32 20.28
CA PRO A 74 -2.41 2.34 19.35
C PRO A 74 -3.40 3.48 19.61
N LYS A 75 -3.55 3.93 20.84
CA LYS A 75 -4.35 5.14 21.16
C LYS A 75 -3.73 6.39 20.53
N LEU A 76 -2.42 6.55 20.56
CA LEU A 76 -1.74 7.69 19.94
C LEU A 76 -1.86 7.60 18.41
N GLN A 77 -1.71 6.41 17.82
CA GLN A 77 -1.97 6.21 16.39
C GLN A 77 -3.42 6.58 16.02
N TRP A 78 -4.41 6.23 16.86
CA TRP A 78 -5.79 6.67 16.66
C TRP A 78 -5.92 8.20 16.67
N LEU A 79 -5.32 8.87 17.65
CA LEU A 79 -5.36 10.34 17.74
C LEU A 79 -4.73 11.00 16.50
N LEU A 80 -3.63 10.48 16.00
CA LEU A 80 -3.01 10.96 14.76
C LEU A 80 -3.92 10.75 13.55
N LEU A 81 -4.56 9.58 13.41
CA LEU A 81 -5.54 9.30 12.36
C LEU A 81 -6.70 10.32 12.37
N THR A 82 -7.22 10.66 13.55
CA THR A 82 -8.28 11.68 13.65
C THR A 82 -7.82 13.07 13.21
N THR A 83 -6.52 13.37 13.25
CA THR A 83 -6.00 14.66 12.75
C THR A 83 -5.95 14.73 11.24
N ALA A 84 -5.91 13.58 10.53
CA ALA A 84 -5.90 13.55 9.07
C ALA A 84 -7.24 13.99 8.48
N SER A 85 -8.35 13.73 9.17
CA SER A 85 -9.67 14.16 8.72
C SER A 85 -9.77 15.70 8.61
N PRO A 86 -10.40 16.24 7.55
CA PRO A 86 -10.76 17.67 7.48
C PRO A 86 -11.91 18.02 8.42
N GLY A 87 -12.68 17.07 8.94
CA GLY A 87 -13.84 17.28 9.79
C GLY A 87 -15.10 17.73 9.06
N MET A 88 -15.20 17.39 7.77
CA MET A 88 -16.32 17.76 6.88
C MET A 88 -17.45 16.70 6.85
N GLY A 89 -17.60 15.90 7.88
CA GLY A 89 -18.53 14.78 7.93
C GLY A 89 -17.88 13.47 7.51
N THR A 90 -18.70 12.45 7.21
CA THR A 90 -18.22 11.14 6.78
C THR A 90 -17.81 11.12 5.32
N ALA A 91 -16.62 10.59 5.04
CA ALA A 91 -16.10 10.39 3.69
C ALA A 91 -16.33 8.94 3.23
N TYR A 92 -16.31 8.72 1.92
CA TYR A 92 -16.27 7.37 1.37
C TYR A 92 -14.82 6.92 1.19
N HIS A 93 -14.42 5.93 1.99
CA HIS A 93 -13.09 5.33 1.96
C HIS A 93 -13.11 4.07 1.12
N GLU A 94 -12.30 4.05 0.06
CA GLU A 94 -12.23 2.94 -0.88
C GLU A 94 -11.07 2.00 -0.55
N TRP A 95 -11.29 0.69 -0.69
CA TRP A 95 -10.19 -0.25 -0.64
C TRP A 95 -9.49 -0.31 -2.00
N ILE A 96 -8.26 0.15 -2.05
CA ILE A 96 -7.41 0.00 -3.23
C ILE A 96 -6.57 -1.27 -3.04
N PRO A 97 -6.87 -2.37 -3.75
CA PRO A 97 -6.11 -3.60 -3.63
C PRO A 97 -4.68 -3.39 -4.13
N HIS A 98 -3.74 -4.08 -3.50
CA HIS A 98 -2.37 -4.10 -4.01
C HIS A 98 -2.36 -4.75 -5.39
N LYS A 99 -1.84 -4.05 -6.40
CA LYS A 99 -1.63 -4.66 -7.72
C LYS A 99 -0.67 -5.84 -7.53
N LYS A 100 -1.13 -7.05 -7.84
CA LYS A 100 -0.22 -8.19 -7.93
C LYS A 100 0.78 -7.86 -9.04
N LYS A 101 2.07 -7.90 -8.74
CA LYS A 101 3.10 -7.85 -9.78
C LYS A 101 2.81 -9.03 -10.71
N ASP A 102 2.63 -8.76 -11.99
CA ASP A 102 2.36 -9.80 -12.98
C ASP A 102 3.47 -10.85 -12.92
N ALA A 103 3.09 -12.13 -12.92
CA ALA A 103 4.05 -13.24 -12.84
C ALA A 103 5.05 -13.21 -14.01
N VAL A 104 4.62 -12.70 -15.17
CA VAL A 104 5.44 -12.46 -16.36
C VAL A 104 6.52 -11.41 -16.07
N ASN A 105 6.15 -10.27 -15.50
CA ASN A 105 7.13 -9.23 -15.15
C ASN A 105 8.13 -9.70 -14.09
N ASN A 106 7.72 -10.55 -13.16
CA ASN A 106 8.63 -11.12 -12.16
C ASN A 106 9.69 -12.05 -12.80
N LYS A 107 9.31 -12.87 -13.82
CA LYS A 107 10.27 -13.70 -14.55
C LYS A 107 11.24 -12.84 -15.34
N ILE A 108 10.74 -11.88 -16.10
CA ILE A 108 11.56 -10.92 -16.85
C ILE A 108 12.54 -10.20 -15.92
N LEU A 109 12.06 -9.70 -14.79
CA LEU A 109 12.90 -9.02 -13.82
C LEU A 109 14.02 -9.93 -13.26
N LYS A 110 13.70 -11.21 -13.00
CA LYS A 110 14.69 -12.20 -12.55
C LYS A 110 15.74 -12.45 -13.63
N THR A 111 15.31 -12.59 -14.89
CA THR A 111 16.20 -12.75 -16.04
C THR A 111 17.12 -11.54 -16.20
N LEU A 112 16.55 -10.33 -16.19
CA LEU A 112 17.33 -9.09 -16.27
C LEU A 112 18.34 -8.97 -15.13
N LYS A 113 17.98 -9.34 -13.90
CA LYS A 113 18.91 -9.35 -12.78
C LYS A 113 20.08 -10.30 -12.94
N THR A 114 19.85 -11.44 -13.62
CA THR A 114 20.92 -12.38 -13.97
C THR A 114 21.84 -11.82 -15.05
N LEU A 115 21.28 -11.15 -16.06
CA LEU A 115 22.04 -10.55 -17.17
C LEU A 115 22.81 -9.30 -16.73
N TYR A 116 22.24 -8.51 -15.85
CA TYR A 116 22.77 -7.23 -15.40
C TYR A 116 22.92 -7.18 -13.87
N PRO A 117 23.88 -7.94 -13.29
CA PRO A 117 24.00 -8.10 -11.84
C PRO A 117 24.37 -6.80 -11.10
N PHE A 118 24.93 -5.82 -11.81
CA PHE A 118 25.33 -4.52 -11.26
C PHE A 118 24.30 -3.41 -11.46
N ALA A 119 23.20 -3.67 -12.20
CA ALA A 119 22.15 -2.70 -12.40
C ALA A 119 21.33 -2.52 -11.10
N LYS A 120 20.90 -1.27 -10.85
CA LYS A 120 20.05 -0.95 -9.71
C LYS A 120 18.65 -1.53 -9.89
N GLN A 121 17.94 -1.72 -8.79
CA GLN A 121 16.60 -2.32 -8.80
C GLN A 121 15.59 -1.49 -9.61
N ASP A 122 15.64 -0.16 -9.52
CA ASP A 122 14.79 0.76 -10.29
C ASP A 122 15.07 0.71 -11.79
N GLU A 123 16.33 0.56 -12.19
CA GLU A 123 16.72 0.37 -13.58
C GLU A 123 16.19 -0.97 -14.15
N LEU A 124 16.31 -2.04 -13.36
CA LEU A 124 15.79 -3.36 -13.74
C LEU A 124 14.25 -3.35 -13.86
N GLU A 125 13.56 -2.66 -12.94
CA GLU A 125 12.10 -2.50 -12.99
C GLU A 125 11.67 -1.67 -14.21
N LEU A 126 12.41 -0.62 -14.56
CA LEU A 126 12.18 0.17 -15.75
C LEU A 126 12.38 -0.71 -17.00
N MET A 127 13.51 -1.42 -17.10
CA MET A 127 13.78 -2.35 -18.23
C MET A 127 12.68 -3.41 -18.38
N ALA A 128 12.20 -3.97 -17.27
CA ALA A 128 11.11 -4.93 -17.27
C ALA A 128 9.76 -4.32 -17.68
N SER A 129 9.55 -3.02 -17.46
CA SER A 129 8.31 -2.34 -17.81
C SER A 129 8.21 -1.94 -19.28
N ILE A 130 9.35 -1.63 -19.93
CA ILE A 130 9.41 -1.17 -21.32
C ILE A 130 9.63 -2.30 -22.34
N ASN A 131 10.06 -3.49 -21.87
CA ASN A 131 10.32 -4.65 -22.74
C ASN A 131 9.24 -5.72 -22.59
N THR A 132 8.81 -6.27 -23.71
CA THR A 132 7.93 -7.45 -23.72
C THR A 132 8.75 -8.73 -23.55
N LYS A 133 8.07 -9.85 -23.27
CA LYS A 133 8.71 -11.17 -23.25
C LYS A 133 9.40 -11.51 -24.59
N ALA A 134 8.82 -11.05 -25.72
CA ALA A 134 9.40 -11.26 -27.06
C ALA A 134 10.71 -10.48 -27.24
N ASP A 135 10.75 -9.23 -26.76
CA ASP A 135 11.96 -8.40 -26.85
C ASP A 135 13.10 -8.99 -26.04
N ILE A 136 12.82 -9.45 -24.81
CA ILE A 136 13.82 -10.12 -23.97
C ILE A 136 14.30 -11.43 -24.60
N LYS A 137 13.40 -12.18 -25.23
CA LYS A 137 13.77 -13.41 -25.96
C LYS A 137 14.74 -13.10 -27.09
N THR A 138 14.41 -12.12 -27.94
CA THR A 138 15.29 -11.68 -29.03
C THR A 138 16.65 -11.22 -28.53
N HIS A 139 16.65 -10.49 -27.39
CA HIS A 139 17.89 -10.04 -26.76
C HIS A 139 18.76 -11.21 -26.28
N LEU A 140 18.17 -12.23 -25.68
CA LEU A 140 18.86 -13.45 -25.25
C LEU A 140 19.42 -14.23 -26.44
N GLU A 141 18.64 -14.36 -27.53
CA GLU A 141 19.09 -14.98 -28.79
C GLU A 141 20.31 -14.26 -29.38
N ASN A 142 20.29 -12.92 -29.39
CA ASN A 142 21.41 -12.09 -29.85
C ASN A 142 22.66 -12.21 -28.93
N MET A 143 22.48 -12.52 -27.65
CA MET A 143 23.57 -12.80 -26.70
C MET A 143 24.12 -14.24 -26.84
N GLY A 144 23.53 -15.09 -27.70
CA GLY A 144 24.00 -16.44 -27.97
C GLY A 144 23.40 -17.52 -27.05
N TYR A 145 22.37 -17.23 -26.27
CA TYR A 145 21.66 -18.24 -25.48
C TYR A 145 20.87 -19.20 -26.39
N ASP A 146 20.88 -20.47 -26.04
CA ASP A 146 20.13 -21.48 -26.79
C ASP A 146 18.64 -21.48 -26.43
N LYS A 147 17.81 -22.15 -27.24
CA LYS A 147 16.35 -22.20 -27.05
C LYS A 147 15.94 -22.83 -25.71
N LYS A 148 16.76 -23.73 -25.15
CA LYS A 148 16.47 -24.42 -23.92
C LYS A 148 16.74 -23.48 -22.72
N GLU A 149 17.88 -22.81 -22.73
CA GLU A 149 18.25 -21.80 -21.72
C GLU A 149 17.25 -20.66 -21.70
N ILE A 150 16.83 -20.13 -22.84
CA ILE A 150 15.82 -19.07 -22.96
C ILE A 150 14.48 -19.52 -22.35
N LYS A 151 14.07 -20.77 -22.58
CA LYS A 151 12.83 -21.31 -22.02
C LYS A 151 12.88 -21.44 -20.48
N GLU A 152 14.04 -21.73 -19.91
CA GLU A 152 14.22 -21.80 -18.46
C GLU A 152 14.22 -20.39 -17.82
N MET A 153 14.77 -19.40 -18.53
CA MET A 153 14.86 -18.02 -18.08
C MET A 153 13.54 -17.24 -18.20
N LEU A 154 12.69 -17.54 -19.16
CA LEU A 154 11.44 -16.86 -19.51
C LEU A 154 10.19 -17.76 -19.32
#